data_b823a1bb88938d8e40b9f4d781734bff
#
_entry.id   b823a1bb88938d8e40b9f4d781734bff
#
_cell.length_a   1.000
_cell.length_b   1.000
_cell.length_c   1.000
_cell.angle_alpha   90.00
_cell.angle_beta   90.00
_cell.angle_gamma   90.00
#
_symmetry.space_group_name_H-M   'P 1'
#
loop_
_entity.id
_entity.type
_entity.pdbx_description
1 polymer ?
#
loop_
_entity_poly.entity_id
_entity_poly.type
_entity_poly.pdbx_seq_one_letter_code
_entity_poly.pdbx_strand_id
1 'polypeptide(L)'
;MVSVGIIGASGYTGAELLRLAARHPEFEVAYATGDSQAGTAAASLYPSLAGAFPDLVFEAFDAERAAGLDLVFLGLPHEASLEMAVALRGRVGTIVDLSAAFRLKDPSLYPRWYGFTHQHPELLDDAVYGLPELGREALRGASLIATPGCYVTAASLALAPLVRRGAIDPAGVIVDAASGVSGAGRAAKPNTHFCTVDEDFTAYGLLDHRHTPEIEQVTGAQVLFTPHLVPMNRGILATCYARPASGTVPTTDSLLELLGGFYADEPFVVVRRDAPSTKATLGSNCAHLTARYDERTGYVMVLCAIDNLAKGASGGAVQAANVALGLDEAAGLANVGMFP
;
A
#
# COMPACT_ATOMS: atom_id res chain seq x y z
N MET A 1 -9.37 -23.36 5.49
CA MET A 1 -10.07 -22.13 5.09
C MET A 1 -9.89 -21.11 6.20
N VAL A 2 -9.51 -19.91 5.88
CA VAL A 2 -9.32 -18.77 6.79
C VAL A 2 -10.60 -17.92 6.73
N SER A 3 -11.28 -17.76 7.86
CA SER A 3 -12.48 -16.93 7.95
C SER A 3 -12.08 -15.44 7.96
N VAL A 4 -12.57 -14.69 6.96
CA VAL A 4 -12.15 -13.31 6.70
C VAL A 4 -13.27 -12.31 6.96
N GLY A 5 -12.97 -11.28 7.76
CA GLY A 5 -13.78 -10.08 7.91
C GLY A 5 -13.19 -8.91 7.14
N ILE A 6 -14.02 -8.13 6.45
CA ILE A 6 -13.61 -6.90 5.77
C ILE A 6 -14.45 -5.74 6.31
N ILE A 7 -13.86 -4.96 7.21
CA ILE A 7 -14.51 -3.81 7.81
C ILE A 7 -14.25 -2.58 6.93
N GLY A 8 -15.32 -1.97 6.40
CA GLY A 8 -15.23 -0.93 5.37
C GLY A 8 -15.19 -1.49 3.94
N ALA A 9 -15.83 -2.64 3.72
CA ALA A 9 -15.90 -3.33 2.42
C ALA A 9 -16.55 -2.50 1.30
N SER A 10 -17.35 -1.49 1.62
CA SER A 10 -17.97 -0.59 0.66
C SER A 10 -17.04 0.48 0.07
N GLY A 11 -15.81 0.63 0.58
CA GLY A 11 -14.77 1.49 0.00
C GLY A 11 -14.04 0.85 -1.17
N TYR A 12 -13.20 1.62 -1.91
CA TYR A 12 -12.43 1.06 -3.03
C TYR A 12 -11.43 -0.02 -2.60
N THR A 13 -10.75 0.15 -1.46
CA THR A 13 -9.86 -0.86 -0.89
C THR A 13 -10.64 -2.11 -0.48
N GLY A 14 -11.83 -1.94 0.13
CA GLY A 14 -12.71 -3.04 0.49
C GLY A 14 -13.22 -3.83 -0.72
N ALA A 15 -13.65 -3.14 -1.78
CA ALA A 15 -14.05 -3.80 -3.03
C ALA A 15 -12.88 -4.57 -3.67
N GLU A 16 -11.67 -4.03 -3.59
CA GLU A 16 -10.47 -4.71 -4.09
C GLU A 16 -10.11 -5.92 -3.21
N LEU A 17 -10.26 -5.85 -1.88
CA LEU A 17 -10.11 -6.99 -0.99
C LEU A 17 -11.12 -8.11 -1.33
N LEU A 18 -12.39 -7.76 -1.57
CA LEU A 18 -13.40 -8.73 -2.03
C LEU A 18 -12.99 -9.38 -3.37
N ARG A 19 -12.50 -8.57 -4.34
CA ARG A 19 -12.03 -9.09 -5.63
C ARG A 19 -10.87 -10.07 -5.48
N LEU A 20 -9.94 -9.81 -4.57
CA LEU A 20 -8.79 -10.67 -4.29
C LEU A 20 -9.23 -11.92 -3.51
N ALA A 21 -10.07 -11.77 -2.48
CA ALA A 21 -10.60 -12.88 -1.70
C ALA A 21 -11.39 -13.88 -2.57
N ALA A 22 -12.13 -13.41 -3.58
CA ALA A 22 -12.85 -14.26 -4.53
C ALA A 22 -11.96 -15.24 -5.30
N ARG A 23 -10.67 -14.96 -5.39
CA ARG A 23 -9.67 -15.79 -6.09
C ARG A 23 -8.70 -16.47 -5.14
N HIS A 24 -8.77 -16.16 -3.86
CA HIS A 24 -7.87 -16.71 -2.87
C HIS A 24 -8.27 -18.15 -2.51
N PRO A 25 -7.37 -19.13 -2.63
CA PRO A 25 -7.72 -20.53 -2.44
C PRO A 25 -8.11 -20.88 -1.00
N GLU A 26 -7.71 -20.05 -0.02
CA GLU A 26 -7.88 -20.34 1.40
C GLU A 26 -8.75 -19.32 2.15
N PHE A 27 -9.14 -18.19 1.53
CA PHE A 27 -9.99 -17.19 2.17
C PHE A 27 -11.48 -17.47 1.96
N GLU A 28 -12.24 -17.35 3.04
CA GLU A 28 -13.71 -17.36 3.03
C GLU A 28 -14.20 -16.06 3.65
N VAL A 29 -14.87 -15.21 2.84
CA VAL A 29 -15.43 -13.95 3.32
C VAL A 29 -16.67 -14.24 4.16
N ALA A 30 -16.50 -14.23 5.48
CA ALA A 30 -17.55 -14.51 6.45
C ALA A 30 -18.30 -13.26 6.94
N TYR A 31 -17.66 -12.07 6.80
CA TYR A 31 -18.21 -10.81 7.28
C TYR A 31 -17.70 -9.61 6.45
N ALA A 32 -18.62 -8.77 5.97
CA ALA A 32 -18.28 -7.58 5.21
C ALA A 32 -19.17 -6.40 5.65
N THR A 33 -18.55 -5.28 6.10
CA THR A 33 -19.32 -4.13 6.57
C THR A 33 -19.26 -2.96 5.61
N GLY A 34 -20.32 -2.16 5.61
CA GLY A 34 -20.48 -1.04 4.67
C GLY A 34 -20.75 0.33 5.29
N ASP A 35 -20.81 0.48 6.63
CA ASP A 35 -21.20 1.71 7.32
C ASP A 35 -22.48 2.30 6.69
N SER A 36 -22.39 3.44 6.03
CA SER A 36 -23.52 4.10 5.32
C SER A 36 -24.14 3.25 4.18
N GLN A 37 -23.51 2.14 3.81
CA GLN A 37 -23.98 1.18 2.81
C GLN A 37 -24.50 -0.12 3.45
N ALA A 38 -24.67 -0.17 4.77
CA ALA A 38 -25.28 -1.32 5.43
C ALA A 38 -26.68 -1.61 4.84
N GLY A 39 -26.97 -2.88 4.54
CA GLY A 39 -28.16 -3.31 3.82
C GLY A 39 -28.07 -3.24 2.30
N THR A 40 -27.00 -2.71 1.73
CA THR A 40 -26.80 -2.66 0.28
C THR A 40 -26.10 -3.93 -0.21
N ALA A 41 -26.60 -4.53 -1.30
CA ALA A 41 -25.92 -5.65 -1.94
C ALA A 41 -24.59 -5.21 -2.56
N ALA A 42 -23.52 -5.96 -2.33
CA ALA A 42 -22.19 -5.64 -2.85
C ALA A 42 -22.19 -5.52 -4.38
N ALA A 43 -22.90 -6.40 -5.07
CA ALA A 43 -23.06 -6.39 -6.52
C ALA A 43 -23.83 -5.17 -7.06
N SER A 44 -24.71 -4.56 -6.25
CA SER A 44 -25.38 -3.30 -6.63
C SER A 44 -24.44 -2.10 -6.59
N LEU A 45 -23.51 -2.08 -5.64
CA LEU A 45 -22.51 -1.02 -5.54
C LEU A 45 -21.33 -1.24 -6.51
N TYR A 46 -20.93 -2.50 -6.67
CA TYR A 46 -19.82 -2.94 -7.51
C TYR A 46 -20.25 -4.10 -8.42
N PRO A 47 -20.81 -3.83 -9.61
CA PRO A 47 -21.33 -4.88 -10.51
C PRO A 47 -20.30 -5.97 -10.88
N SER A 48 -19.01 -5.63 -10.82
CA SER A 48 -17.91 -6.58 -11.06
C SER A 48 -17.84 -7.73 -10.05
N LEU A 49 -18.44 -7.57 -8.87
CA LEU A 49 -18.48 -8.59 -7.81
C LEU A 49 -19.62 -9.58 -7.97
N ALA A 50 -20.59 -9.33 -8.88
CA ALA A 50 -21.80 -10.14 -9.02
C ALA A 50 -21.52 -11.62 -9.30
N GLY A 51 -20.45 -11.95 -10.05
CA GLY A 51 -20.09 -13.33 -10.37
C GLY A 51 -19.52 -14.13 -9.19
N ALA A 52 -18.89 -13.46 -8.23
CA ALA A 52 -18.29 -14.13 -7.08
C ALA A 52 -19.12 -13.99 -5.79
N PHE A 53 -19.83 -12.88 -5.65
CA PHE A 53 -20.59 -12.52 -4.45
C PHE A 53 -22.03 -12.05 -4.81
N PRO A 54 -22.87 -12.91 -5.44
CA PRO A 54 -24.20 -12.50 -5.91
C PRO A 54 -25.12 -12.08 -4.77
N ASP A 55 -24.98 -12.70 -3.60
CA ASP A 55 -25.88 -12.55 -2.45
C ASP A 55 -25.23 -11.78 -1.28
N LEU A 56 -24.00 -11.29 -1.42
CA LEU A 56 -23.29 -10.58 -0.36
C LEU A 56 -23.96 -9.22 -0.11
N VAL A 57 -24.42 -9.01 1.11
CA VAL A 57 -24.99 -7.73 1.58
C VAL A 57 -24.03 -7.15 2.62
N PHE A 58 -23.73 -5.87 2.50
CA PHE A 58 -22.92 -5.19 3.51
C PHE A 58 -23.71 -5.07 4.82
N GLU A 59 -23.08 -5.48 5.91
CA GLU A 59 -23.65 -5.40 7.26
C GLU A 59 -23.23 -4.09 7.96
N ALA A 60 -23.94 -3.72 9.03
CA ALA A 60 -23.42 -2.78 10.02
C ALA A 60 -22.32 -3.46 10.84
N PHE A 61 -21.37 -2.68 11.39
CA PHE A 61 -20.35 -3.25 12.25
C PHE A 61 -20.95 -3.77 13.56
N ASP A 62 -20.59 -4.99 13.90
CA ASP A 62 -20.90 -5.65 15.16
C ASP A 62 -19.65 -6.43 15.62
N ALA A 63 -19.13 -6.08 16.80
CA ALA A 63 -17.92 -6.68 17.34
C ALA A 63 -18.09 -8.17 17.70
N GLU A 64 -19.31 -8.59 18.06
CA GLU A 64 -19.60 -10.02 18.34
C GLU A 64 -19.62 -10.84 17.03
N ARG A 65 -20.10 -10.26 15.92
CA ARG A 65 -20.03 -10.89 14.59
C ARG A 65 -18.61 -11.05 14.09
N ALA A 66 -17.73 -10.11 14.44
CA ALA A 66 -16.32 -10.17 14.06
C ALA A 66 -15.51 -11.13 14.97
N ALA A 67 -15.98 -11.38 16.19
CA ALA A 67 -15.25 -12.21 17.15
C ALA A 67 -15.05 -13.65 16.63
N GLY A 68 -13.85 -14.19 16.82
CA GLY A 68 -13.47 -15.54 16.41
C GLY A 68 -13.06 -15.65 14.93
N LEU A 69 -13.09 -14.58 14.14
CA LEU A 69 -12.54 -14.60 12.79
C LEU A 69 -11.01 -14.76 12.83
N ASP A 70 -10.48 -15.50 11.86
CA ASP A 70 -9.03 -15.73 11.74
C ASP A 70 -8.30 -14.47 11.25
N LEU A 71 -8.93 -13.69 10.38
CA LEU A 71 -8.34 -12.53 9.73
C LEU A 71 -9.38 -11.41 9.59
N VAL A 72 -9.01 -10.19 9.96
CA VAL A 72 -9.83 -8.99 9.74
C VAL A 72 -9.02 -7.92 9.04
N PHE A 73 -9.52 -7.43 7.91
CA PHE A 73 -9.01 -6.24 7.22
C PHE A 73 -9.79 -4.99 7.64
N LEU A 74 -9.09 -3.91 7.98
CA LEU A 74 -9.68 -2.61 8.32
C LEU A 74 -9.43 -1.62 7.17
N GLY A 75 -10.48 -1.31 6.41
CA GLY A 75 -10.47 -0.32 5.31
C GLY A 75 -11.20 0.96 5.71
N LEU A 76 -10.85 1.55 6.85
CA LEU A 76 -11.55 2.66 7.51
C LEU A 76 -10.71 3.95 7.55
N PRO A 77 -11.31 5.12 7.86
CA PRO A 77 -10.56 6.31 8.29
C PRO A 77 -9.70 6.01 9.54
N HIS A 78 -8.62 6.78 9.74
CA HIS A 78 -7.57 6.47 10.69
C HIS A 78 -8.07 6.30 12.14
N GLU A 79 -8.86 7.25 12.64
CA GLU A 79 -9.40 7.21 14.02
C GLU A 79 -10.38 6.05 14.20
N ALA A 80 -11.28 5.83 13.24
CA ALA A 80 -12.21 4.70 13.27
C ALA A 80 -11.46 3.36 13.21
N SER A 81 -10.39 3.27 12.42
CA SER A 81 -9.56 2.07 12.35
C SER A 81 -8.85 1.78 13.67
N LEU A 82 -8.34 2.84 14.34
CA LEU A 82 -7.74 2.72 15.67
C LEU A 82 -8.73 2.15 16.68
N GLU A 83 -9.93 2.72 16.76
CA GLU A 83 -10.98 2.24 17.65
C GLU A 83 -11.37 0.79 17.36
N MET A 84 -11.49 0.41 16.08
CA MET A 84 -11.83 -0.95 15.69
C MET A 84 -10.71 -1.94 16.03
N ALA A 85 -9.46 -1.59 15.80
CA ALA A 85 -8.33 -2.42 16.14
C ALA A 85 -8.26 -2.69 17.66
N VAL A 86 -8.49 -1.68 18.49
CA VAL A 86 -8.57 -1.82 19.95
C VAL A 86 -9.73 -2.74 20.34
N ALA A 87 -10.91 -2.57 19.75
CA ALA A 87 -12.10 -3.39 20.06
C ALA A 87 -11.95 -4.85 19.65
N LEU A 88 -11.19 -5.14 18.59
CA LEU A 88 -11.00 -6.48 18.03
C LEU A 88 -9.74 -7.20 18.53
N ARG A 89 -8.80 -6.48 19.14
CA ARG A 89 -7.56 -7.06 19.65
C ARG A 89 -7.83 -8.20 20.65
N GLY A 90 -7.21 -9.36 20.42
CA GLY A 90 -7.40 -10.57 21.22
C GLY A 90 -8.74 -11.28 21.03
N ARG A 91 -9.61 -10.75 20.14
CA ARG A 91 -10.90 -11.34 19.80
C ARG A 91 -10.91 -11.96 18.39
N VAL A 92 -9.94 -11.57 17.56
CA VAL A 92 -9.69 -12.11 16.22
C VAL A 92 -8.25 -12.61 16.11
N GLY A 93 -7.94 -13.44 15.13
CA GLY A 93 -6.60 -13.99 14.96
C GLY A 93 -5.59 -12.92 14.53
N THR A 94 -5.80 -12.29 13.37
CA THR A 94 -4.92 -11.27 12.81
C THR A 94 -5.73 -10.06 12.32
N ILE A 95 -5.25 -8.86 12.62
CA ILE A 95 -5.80 -7.59 12.12
C ILE A 95 -4.81 -7.01 11.11
N VAL A 96 -5.31 -6.67 9.91
CA VAL A 96 -4.54 -5.94 8.89
C VAL A 96 -5.19 -4.58 8.66
N ASP A 97 -4.53 -3.54 9.16
CA ASP A 97 -5.00 -2.16 9.03
C ASP A 97 -4.47 -1.51 7.74
N LEU A 98 -5.38 -1.07 6.87
CA LEU A 98 -5.06 -0.33 5.65
C LEU A 98 -5.05 1.18 5.86
N SER A 99 -5.41 1.64 7.06
CA SER A 99 -5.36 3.06 7.44
C SER A 99 -3.93 3.47 7.81
N ALA A 100 -3.76 4.69 8.31
CA ALA A 100 -2.47 5.14 8.83
C ALA A 100 -2.38 5.07 10.37
N ALA A 101 -3.34 4.43 11.04
CA ALA A 101 -3.41 4.44 12.50
C ALA A 101 -2.16 3.85 13.18
N PHE A 102 -1.49 2.89 12.53
CA PHE A 102 -0.37 2.16 13.13
C PHE A 102 0.94 2.23 12.31
N ARG A 103 1.04 3.14 11.32
CA ARG A 103 2.18 3.16 10.39
C ARG A 103 3.44 3.78 10.97
N LEU A 104 3.30 4.88 11.73
CA LEU A 104 4.43 5.58 12.33
C LEU A 104 4.71 5.05 13.74
N LYS A 105 5.99 4.79 14.02
CA LYS A 105 6.43 4.32 15.34
C LYS A 105 6.48 5.45 16.38
N ASP A 106 6.73 6.69 15.94
CA ASP A 106 6.74 7.86 16.81
C ASP A 106 5.34 8.47 16.93
N PRO A 107 4.67 8.36 18.10
CA PRO A 107 3.34 8.93 18.30
C PRO A 107 3.31 10.46 18.20
N SER A 108 4.43 11.15 18.41
CA SER A 108 4.52 12.62 18.35
C SER A 108 4.32 13.17 16.94
N LEU A 109 4.44 12.33 15.90
CA LEU A 109 4.27 12.72 14.52
C LEU A 109 2.80 12.77 14.07
N TYR A 110 1.90 12.06 14.76
CA TYR A 110 0.49 11.95 14.38
C TYR A 110 -0.25 13.29 14.38
N PRO A 111 -0.11 14.17 15.39
CA PRO A 111 -0.81 15.46 15.37
C PRO A 111 -0.44 16.33 14.16
N ARG A 112 0.84 16.35 13.80
CA ARG A 112 1.33 17.15 12.66
C ARG A 112 0.88 16.58 11.31
N TRP A 113 0.99 15.26 11.13
CA TRP A 113 0.87 14.64 9.81
C TRP A 113 -0.50 14.04 9.53
N TYR A 114 -1.23 13.64 10.59
CA TYR A 114 -2.55 12.99 10.47
C TYR A 114 -3.66 13.79 11.14
N GLY A 115 -3.35 14.83 11.90
CA GLY A 115 -4.33 15.74 12.51
C GLY A 115 -5.00 15.20 13.77
N PHE A 116 -4.53 14.10 14.36
CA PHE A 116 -5.04 13.55 15.61
C PHE A 116 -3.93 13.13 16.56
N THR A 117 -4.22 13.10 17.86
CA THR A 117 -3.32 12.52 18.86
C THR A 117 -3.60 11.04 19.00
N HIS A 118 -2.58 10.20 18.86
CA HIS A 118 -2.73 8.76 18.99
C HIS A 118 -3.09 8.36 20.43
N GLN A 119 -4.29 7.79 20.62
CA GLN A 119 -4.82 7.48 21.96
C GLN A 119 -4.25 6.19 22.57
N HIS A 120 -3.64 5.34 21.73
CA HIS A 120 -3.08 4.04 22.11
C HIS A 120 -1.65 3.87 21.58
N PRO A 121 -0.70 4.74 22.00
CA PRO A 121 0.67 4.72 21.50
C PRO A 121 1.40 3.40 21.81
N GLU A 122 1.00 2.66 22.83
CA GLU A 122 1.53 1.34 23.18
C GLU A 122 1.29 0.30 22.08
N LEU A 123 0.26 0.47 21.24
CA LEU A 123 -0.02 -0.44 20.11
C LEU A 123 0.90 -0.22 18.92
N LEU A 124 1.59 0.92 18.85
CA LEU A 124 2.53 1.20 17.76
C LEU A 124 3.74 0.26 17.80
N ASP A 125 4.15 -0.18 18.99
CA ASP A 125 5.25 -1.15 19.12
C ASP A 125 4.83 -2.55 18.68
N ASP A 126 3.57 -2.94 18.96
CA ASP A 126 3.01 -4.25 18.58
C ASP A 126 2.71 -4.35 17.07
N ALA A 127 2.40 -3.23 16.43
CA ALA A 127 2.06 -3.21 15.01
C ALA A 127 3.27 -3.52 14.13
N VAL A 128 3.18 -4.54 13.30
CA VAL A 128 4.21 -4.89 12.32
C VAL A 128 3.94 -4.18 11.00
N TYR A 129 4.99 -3.61 10.40
CA TYR A 129 4.86 -2.91 9.12
C TYR A 129 4.71 -3.89 7.96
N GLY A 130 3.61 -3.77 7.21
CA GLY A 130 3.13 -4.74 6.23
C GLY A 130 3.75 -4.59 4.83
N LEU A 131 5.08 -4.56 4.72
CA LEU A 131 5.81 -4.56 3.46
C LEU A 131 6.79 -5.76 3.44
N PRO A 132 6.34 -6.95 2.95
CA PRO A 132 7.11 -8.19 3.03
C PRO A 132 8.52 -8.08 2.44
N GLU A 133 8.70 -7.39 1.34
CA GLU A 133 9.98 -7.22 0.66
C GLU A 133 11.06 -6.54 1.52
N LEU A 134 10.65 -5.82 2.55
CA LEU A 134 11.58 -5.13 3.45
C LEU A 134 11.60 -5.67 4.88
N GLY A 135 10.63 -6.53 5.26
CA GLY A 135 10.49 -6.99 6.64
C GLY A 135 9.70 -8.29 6.82
N ARG A 136 9.84 -9.27 5.92
CA ARG A 136 9.07 -10.54 5.91
C ARG A 136 9.11 -11.29 7.24
N GLU A 137 10.28 -11.42 7.85
CA GLU A 137 10.42 -12.22 9.07
C GLU A 137 9.60 -11.65 10.25
N ALA A 138 9.49 -10.34 10.36
CA ALA A 138 8.68 -9.71 11.40
C ALA A 138 7.18 -9.92 11.21
N LEU A 139 6.72 -10.20 9.99
CA LEU A 139 5.31 -10.45 9.68
C LEU A 139 4.84 -11.84 10.11
N ARG A 140 5.74 -12.82 10.22
CA ARG A 140 5.34 -14.20 10.59
C ARG A 140 4.68 -14.24 11.95
N GLY A 141 3.40 -14.66 11.98
CA GLY A 141 2.61 -14.75 13.21
C GLY A 141 2.19 -13.39 13.79
N ALA A 142 2.34 -12.29 13.06
CA ALA A 142 1.92 -10.97 13.51
C ALA A 142 0.40 -10.90 13.68
N SER A 143 -0.06 -10.40 14.83
CA SER A 143 -1.48 -10.23 15.13
C SER A 143 -2.05 -8.86 14.77
N LEU A 144 -1.17 -7.85 14.56
CA LEU A 144 -1.52 -6.51 14.10
C LEU A 144 -0.53 -6.06 13.03
N ILE A 145 -1.03 -5.78 11.84
CA ILE A 145 -0.24 -5.40 10.67
C ILE A 145 -0.69 -4.04 10.17
N ALA A 146 0.27 -3.11 10.01
CA ALA A 146 0.05 -1.81 9.43
C ALA A 146 0.45 -1.80 7.95
N THR A 147 -0.50 -1.78 7.03
CA THR A 147 -0.25 -1.74 5.58
C THR A 147 0.30 -0.37 5.16
N PRO A 148 1.37 -0.30 4.35
CA PRO A 148 1.93 0.95 3.85
C PRO A 148 0.94 1.84 3.10
N GLY A 149 1.22 3.14 3.05
CA GLY A 149 0.61 4.04 2.09
C GLY A 149 1.04 3.70 0.66
N CYS A 150 0.16 3.92 -0.33
CA CYS A 150 0.42 3.51 -1.71
C CYS A 150 1.66 4.17 -2.33
N TYR A 151 1.87 5.48 -2.13
CA TYR A 151 3.11 6.14 -2.53
C TYR A 151 4.33 5.64 -1.75
N VAL A 152 4.13 5.31 -0.46
CA VAL A 152 5.20 4.80 0.39
C VAL A 152 5.68 3.45 -0.13
N THR A 153 4.76 2.57 -0.53
CA THR A 153 5.11 1.30 -1.15
C THR A 153 6.03 1.51 -2.37
N ALA A 154 5.64 2.38 -3.31
CA ALA A 154 6.42 2.63 -4.52
C ALA A 154 7.79 3.26 -4.22
N ALA A 155 7.81 4.32 -3.39
CA ALA A 155 9.04 5.03 -3.04
C ALA A 155 10.00 4.16 -2.20
N SER A 156 9.46 3.38 -1.25
CA SER A 156 10.29 2.53 -0.40
C SER A 156 10.91 1.36 -1.17
N LEU A 157 10.16 0.74 -2.08
CA LEU A 157 10.73 -0.30 -2.95
C LEU A 157 11.82 0.26 -3.89
N ALA A 158 11.71 1.51 -4.30
CA ALA A 158 12.74 2.17 -5.10
C ALA A 158 13.99 2.53 -4.28
N LEU A 159 13.82 3.09 -3.07
CA LEU A 159 14.89 3.75 -2.33
C LEU A 159 15.55 2.87 -1.26
N ALA A 160 14.77 2.06 -0.53
CA ALA A 160 15.29 1.33 0.62
C ALA A 160 16.49 0.42 0.31
N PRO A 161 16.53 -0.34 -0.81
CA PRO A 161 17.71 -1.13 -1.14
C PRO A 161 18.97 -0.28 -1.34
N LEU A 162 18.84 0.86 -2.01
CA LEU A 162 19.96 1.73 -2.32
C LEU A 162 20.51 2.42 -1.06
N VAL A 163 19.63 2.85 -0.15
CA VAL A 163 20.02 3.42 1.15
C VAL A 163 20.68 2.35 2.03
N ARG A 164 20.03 1.17 2.17
CA ARG A 164 20.54 0.07 3.01
C ARG A 164 21.90 -0.48 2.54
N ARG A 165 22.21 -0.38 1.24
CA ARG A 165 23.48 -0.80 0.65
C ARG A 165 24.51 0.34 0.52
N GLY A 166 24.16 1.54 0.98
CA GLY A 166 25.05 2.70 0.90
C GLY A 166 25.40 3.12 -0.54
N ALA A 167 24.48 2.90 -1.49
CA ALA A 167 24.66 3.31 -2.88
C ALA A 167 24.31 4.77 -3.14
N ILE A 168 23.40 5.33 -2.34
CA ILE A 168 22.97 6.72 -2.42
C ILE A 168 23.13 7.44 -1.08
N ASP A 169 23.29 8.76 -1.14
CA ASP A 169 23.22 9.63 0.03
C ASP A 169 21.75 9.68 0.51
N PRO A 170 21.46 9.34 1.78
CA PRO A 170 20.12 9.41 2.32
C PRO A 170 19.61 10.84 2.55
N ALA A 171 20.47 11.86 2.46
CA ALA A 171 20.08 13.26 2.61
C ALA A 171 19.65 13.86 1.26
N GLY A 172 18.59 14.70 1.30
CA GLY A 172 18.14 15.46 0.14
C GLY A 172 17.60 14.62 -1.02
N VAL A 173 17.02 13.48 -0.73
CA VAL A 173 16.34 12.64 -1.72
C VAL A 173 15.05 13.34 -2.19
N ILE A 174 14.82 13.39 -3.50
CA ILE A 174 13.60 13.93 -4.08
C ILE A 174 12.73 12.78 -4.57
N VAL A 175 11.44 12.84 -4.25
CA VAL A 175 10.44 11.86 -4.70
C VAL A 175 9.29 12.62 -5.36
N ASP A 176 9.16 12.49 -6.68
CA ASP A 176 7.99 12.92 -7.43
C ASP A 176 7.16 11.70 -7.77
N ALA A 177 5.87 11.71 -7.43
CA ALA A 177 5.03 10.57 -7.71
C ALA A 177 3.64 10.97 -8.21
N ALA A 178 3.21 10.32 -9.28
CA ALA A 178 1.90 10.49 -9.89
C ALA A 178 1.00 9.32 -9.54
N SER A 179 -0.24 9.60 -9.10
CA SER A 179 -1.24 8.59 -8.72
C SER A 179 -2.55 8.75 -9.47
N GLY A 180 -3.16 7.64 -9.82
CA GLY A 180 -4.54 7.62 -10.28
C GLY A 180 -5.54 8.03 -9.19
N VAL A 181 -6.71 8.52 -9.63
CA VAL A 181 -7.74 9.16 -8.80
C VAL A 181 -8.36 8.22 -7.76
N SER A 182 -8.36 6.93 -8.00
CA SER A 182 -8.86 5.95 -7.01
C SER A 182 -8.13 6.00 -5.67
N GLY A 183 -6.89 6.55 -5.63
CA GLY A 183 -6.15 6.80 -4.40
C GLY A 183 -6.81 7.81 -3.45
N ALA A 184 -7.71 8.66 -3.95
CA ALA A 184 -8.49 9.60 -3.15
C ALA A 184 -9.71 8.96 -2.44
N GLY A 185 -10.01 7.68 -2.73
CA GLY A 185 -11.15 6.95 -2.18
C GLY A 185 -12.44 7.16 -2.95
N ARG A 186 -13.52 6.46 -2.54
CA ARG A 186 -14.83 6.48 -3.22
C ARG A 186 -15.65 7.75 -2.97
N ALA A 187 -15.46 8.39 -1.82
CA ALA A 187 -16.22 9.59 -1.48
C ALA A 187 -15.96 10.70 -2.50
N ALA A 188 -17.01 11.24 -3.09
CA ALA A 188 -16.91 12.35 -4.04
C ALA A 188 -16.36 13.61 -3.35
N LYS A 189 -15.39 14.24 -4.00
CA LYS A 189 -14.78 15.50 -3.58
C LYS A 189 -14.68 16.44 -4.78
N PRO A 190 -14.65 17.77 -4.58
CA PRO A 190 -14.58 18.72 -5.70
C PRO A 190 -13.43 18.43 -6.67
N ASN A 191 -12.26 18.04 -6.16
CA ASN A 191 -11.07 17.73 -6.95
C ASN A 191 -11.02 16.27 -7.50
N THR A 192 -12.09 15.49 -7.33
CA THR A 192 -12.19 14.12 -7.87
C THR A 192 -13.38 13.92 -8.80
N HIS A 193 -14.13 15.00 -9.11
CA HIS A 193 -15.18 14.95 -10.12
C HIS A 193 -14.57 14.80 -11.51
N PHE A 194 -15.28 14.09 -12.41
CA PHE A 194 -14.80 13.81 -13.75
C PHE A 194 -14.31 15.06 -14.48
N CYS A 195 -15.15 16.11 -14.56
CA CYS A 195 -14.76 17.36 -15.25
C CYS A 195 -13.64 18.17 -14.57
N THR A 196 -13.23 17.79 -13.35
CA THR A 196 -12.08 18.43 -12.68
C THR A 196 -10.81 17.63 -12.89
N VAL A 197 -10.93 16.30 -13.00
CA VAL A 197 -9.80 15.37 -13.08
C VAL A 197 -9.42 15.08 -14.52
N ASP A 198 -10.41 15.05 -15.43
CA ASP A 198 -10.16 14.73 -16.83
C ASP A 198 -9.24 15.79 -17.45
N GLU A 199 -8.19 15.34 -18.12
CA GLU A 199 -7.14 16.19 -18.72
C GLU A 199 -6.33 17.05 -17.71
N ASP A 200 -6.47 16.84 -16.37
CA ASP A 200 -5.74 17.60 -15.36
C ASP A 200 -4.60 16.77 -14.70
N PHE A 201 -3.46 17.40 -14.54
CA PHE A 201 -2.28 16.86 -13.86
C PHE A 201 -1.85 17.85 -12.77
N THR A 202 -2.22 17.58 -11.51
CA THR A 202 -2.11 18.55 -10.42
C THR A 202 -1.29 18.01 -9.25
N ALA A 203 -0.31 18.79 -8.77
CA ALA A 203 0.38 18.53 -7.52
C ALA A 203 -0.52 18.90 -6.33
N TYR A 204 -0.41 18.14 -5.23
CA TYR A 204 -1.18 18.41 -4.02
C TYR A 204 -0.38 18.05 -2.76
N GLY A 205 -0.85 18.50 -1.58
CA GLY A 205 -0.19 18.18 -0.30
C GLY A 205 1.28 18.60 -0.27
N LEU A 206 1.59 19.79 -0.79
CA LEU A 206 2.96 20.28 -0.91
C LEU A 206 3.56 20.53 0.46
N LEU A 207 4.64 19.81 0.80
CA LEU A 207 5.39 19.86 2.05
C LEU A 207 4.63 19.38 3.30
N ASP A 208 3.37 18.95 3.16
CA ASP A 208 2.52 18.50 4.26
C ASP A 208 1.85 17.13 4.02
N HIS A 209 2.22 16.44 2.93
CA HIS A 209 1.63 15.14 2.63
C HIS A 209 2.02 14.09 3.68
N ARG A 210 1.01 13.44 4.26
CA ARG A 210 1.13 12.45 5.34
C ARG A 210 2.01 11.23 5.05
N HIS A 211 2.35 10.95 3.78
CA HIS A 211 3.27 9.87 3.44
C HIS A 211 4.75 10.25 3.59
N THR A 212 5.09 11.54 3.75
CA THR A 212 6.48 11.99 3.91
C THR A 212 7.18 11.30 5.08
N PRO A 213 6.70 11.41 6.34
CA PRO A 213 7.36 10.79 7.48
C PRO A 213 7.39 9.26 7.40
N GLU A 214 6.42 8.66 6.72
CA GLU A 214 6.36 7.21 6.53
C GLU A 214 7.44 6.74 5.54
N ILE A 215 7.65 7.46 4.41
CA ILE A 215 8.76 7.17 3.48
C ILE A 215 10.10 7.30 4.21
N GLU A 216 10.29 8.37 4.98
CA GLU A 216 11.51 8.60 5.75
C GLU A 216 11.78 7.48 6.77
N GLN A 217 10.75 7.08 7.52
CA GLN A 217 10.86 5.98 8.49
C GLN A 217 11.26 4.67 7.84
N VAL A 218 10.68 4.32 6.69
CA VAL A 218 10.90 3.02 6.04
C VAL A 218 12.23 2.97 5.29
N THR A 219 12.60 4.06 4.64
CA THR A 219 13.81 4.13 3.80
C THR A 219 15.06 4.52 4.57
N GLY A 220 14.93 5.28 5.67
CA GLY A 220 16.03 5.93 6.36
C GLY A 220 16.57 7.17 5.62
N ALA A 221 15.87 7.65 4.58
CA ALA A 221 16.25 8.83 3.82
C ALA A 221 15.42 10.06 4.25
N GLN A 222 16.02 11.24 4.20
CA GLN A 222 15.30 12.50 4.26
C GLN A 222 14.76 12.84 2.87
N VAL A 223 13.43 13.02 2.74
CA VAL A 223 12.80 13.17 1.42
C VAL A 223 12.07 14.51 1.25
N LEU A 224 12.25 15.12 0.08
CA LEU A 224 11.34 16.11 -0.46
C LEU A 224 10.32 15.37 -1.34
N PHE A 225 9.07 15.28 -0.87
CA PHE A 225 8.02 14.52 -1.54
C PHE A 225 7.00 15.43 -2.22
N THR A 226 6.76 15.21 -3.52
CA THR A 226 5.76 15.91 -4.32
C THR A 226 4.79 14.90 -4.95
N PRO A 227 3.60 14.68 -4.35
CA PRO A 227 2.58 13.85 -4.97
C PRO A 227 1.77 14.61 -6.01
N HIS A 228 1.34 13.89 -7.05
CA HIS A 228 0.48 14.41 -8.10
C HIS A 228 -0.74 13.51 -8.28
N LEU A 229 -1.89 14.11 -8.55
CA LEU A 229 -3.08 13.42 -9.05
C LEU A 229 -3.12 13.55 -10.56
N VAL A 230 -3.38 12.45 -11.26
CA VAL A 230 -3.37 12.41 -12.73
C VAL A 230 -4.65 11.76 -13.26
N PRO A 231 -5.08 12.08 -14.52
CA PRO A 231 -6.34 11.62 -15.08
C PRO A 231 -6.28 10.14 -15.51
N MET A 232 -6.03 9.27 -14.56
CA MET A 232 -6.13 7.82 -14.73
C MET A 232 -6.83 7.19 -13.51
N ASN A 233 -7.49 6.06 -13.69
CA ASN A 233 -8.21 5.42 -12.60
C ASN A 233 -7.26 4.84 -11.55
N ARG A 234 -6.27 4.06 -11.98
CA ARG A 234 -5.36 3.30 -11.12
C ARG A 234 -3.91 3.44 -11.61
N GLY A 235 -2.98 3.23 -10.68
CA GLY A 235 -1.56 3.24 -10.92
C GLY A 235 -0.83 4.31 -10.15
N ILE A 236 0.42 4.02 -9.78
CA ILE A 236 1.40 4.98 -9.27
C ILE A 236 2.68 4.83 -10.07
N LEU A 237 3.27 5.96 -10.47
CA LEU A 237 4.65 6.04 -10.92
C LEU A 237 5.40 6.96 -9.96
N ALA A 238 6.33 6.40 -9.20
CA ALA A 238 7.27 7.17 -8.39
C ALA A 238 8.59 7.32 -9.14
N THR A 239 9.09 8.57 -9.21
CA THR A 239 10.42 8.91 -9.73
C THR A 239 11.23 9.51 -8.60
N CYS A 240 12.29 8.83 -8.20
CA CYS A 240 13.14 9.21 -7.09
C CYS A 240 14.51 9.66 -7.61
N TYR A 241 15.02 10.76 -7.07
CA TYR A 241 16.34 11.31 -7.41
C TYR A 241 17.18 11.43 -6.14
N ALA A 242 18.43 10.96 -6.22
CA ALA A 242 19.38 11.02 -5.12
C ALA A 242 20.80 11.29 -5.65
N ARG A 243 21.70 11.72 -4.76
CA ARG A 243 23.14 11.73 -5.05
C ARG A 243 23.70 10.36 -4.73
N PRO A 244 24.74 9.88 -5.43
CA PRO A 244 25.52 8.75 -4.98
C PRO A 244 26.08 9.00 -3.57
N ALA A 245 26.25 7.95 -2.79
CA ALA A 245 26.93 8.06 -1.50
C ALA A 245 28.36 8.56 -1.68
N SER A 246 28.89 9.26 -0.68
CA SER A 246 30.26 9.80 -0.72
C SER A 246 31.28 8.73 -1.04
N GLY A 247 32.15 9.00 -1.99
CA GLY A 247 33.21 8.07 -2.43
C GLY A 247 32.74 6.95 -3.35
N THR A 248 31.45 6.95 -3.77
CA THR A 248 30.94 5.99 -4.75
C THR A 248 30.72 6.63 -6.12
N VAL A 249 30.98 5.87 -7.18
CA VAL A 249 30.65 6.25 -8.56
C VAL A 249 29.88 5.08 -9.17
N PRO A 250 28.53 5.07 -9.03
CA PRO A 250 27.73 4.00 -9.57
C PRO A 250 27.68 4.05 -11.10
N THR A 251 27.30 2.93 -11.70
CA THR A 251 26.87 2.87 -13.09
C THR A 251 25.41 2.45 -13.14
N THR A 252 24.76 2.66 -14.28
CA THR A 252 23.39 2.14 -14.48
C THR A 252 23.35 0.61 -14.26
N ASP A 253 24.36 -0.12 -14.72
CA ASP A 253 24.43 -1.57 -14.58
C ASP A 253 24.60 -1.98 -13.11
N SER A 254 25.51 -1.34 -12.37
CA SER A 254 25.69 -1.65 -10.94
C SER A 254 24.46 -1.38 -10.09
N LEU A 255 23.66 -0.35 -10.42
CA LEU A 255 22.39 -0.06 -9.73
C LEU A 255 21.33 -1.11 -10.05
N LEU A 256 21.23 -1.55 -11.31
CA LEU A 256 20.31 -2.62 -11.70
C LEU A 256 20.68 -3.96 -11.08
N GLU A 257 21.97 -4.30 -11.04
CA GLU A 257 22.49 -5.49 -10.36
C GLU A 257 22.21 -5.47 -8.86
N LEU A 258 22.40 -4.31 -8.21
CA LEU A 258 22.07 -4.14 -6.78
C LEU A 258 20.59 -4.37 -6.52
N LEU A 259 19.70 -3.72 -7.27
CA LEU A 259 18.25 -3.89 -7.13
C LEU A 259 17.83 -5.32 -7.45
N GLY A 260 18.32 -5.90 -8.55
CA GLY A 260 18.03 -7.29 -8.95
C GLY A 260 18.48 -8.30 -7.92
N GLY A 261 19.68 -8.11 -7.35
CA GLY A 261 20.19 -8.97 -6.28
C GLY A 261 19.44 -8.80 -4.94
N PHE A 262 19.02 -7.57 -4.62
CA PHE A 262 18.23 -7.32 -3.41
C PHE A 262 16.85 -7.98 -3.46
N TYR A 263 16.22 -7.98 -4.63
CA TYR A 263 14.87 -8.50 -4.85
C TYR A 263 14.82 -9.86 -5.57
N ALA A 264 15.93 -10.61 -5.56
CA ALA A 264 16.02 -11.86 -6.33
C ALA A 264 14.95 -12.90 -5.97
N ASP A 265 14.56 -12.95 -4.69
CA ASP A 265 13.59 -13.92 -4.17
C ASP A 265 12.19 -13.30 -3.96
N GLU A 266 11.96 -12.07 -4.44
CA GLU A 266 10.69 -11.37 -4.25
C GLU A 266 9.70 -11.67 -5.38
N PRO A 267 8.55 -12.33 -5.09
CA PRO A 267 7.64 -12.85 -6.13
C PRO A 267 6.96 -11.73 -6.95
N PHE A 268 6.92 -10.51 -6.41
CA PHE A 268 6.19 -9.41 -7.03
C PHE A 268 7.07 -8.22 -7.44
N VAL A 269 8.40 -8.33 -7.34
CA VAL A 269 9.29 -7.25 -7.73
C VAL A 269 10.00 -7.59 -9.04
N VAL A 270 9.86 -6.73 -10.04
CA VAL A 270 10.44 -6.90 -11.37
C VAL A 270 11.41 -5.76 -11.65
N VAL A 271 12.71 -6.06 -11.65
CA VAL A 271 13.76 -5.10 -11.99
C VAL A 271 14.13 -5.24 -13.46
N ARG A 272 13.99 -4.16 -14.23
CA ARG A 272 14.27 -4.15 -15.67
C ARG A 272 15.07 -2.92 -16.08
N ARG A 273 15.73 -3.01 -17.25
CA ARG A 273 16.38 -1.85 -17.86
C ARG A 273 15.37 -0.87 -18.45
N ASP A 274 14.25 -1.35 -18.97
CA ASP A 274 13.22 -0.49 -19.57
C ASP A 274 12.48 0.32 -18.50
N ALA A 275 11.99 1.50 -18.89
CA ALA A 275 11.20 2.33 -17.99
C ALA A 275 9.89 1.63 -17.60
N PRO A 276 9.50 1.64 -16.30
CA PRO A 276 8.26 1.03 -15.86
C PRO A 276 7.04 1.86 -16.30
N SER A 277 5.89 1.19 -16.43
CA SER A 277 4.62 1.79 -16.83
C SER A 277 3.52 1.39 -15.87
N THR A 278 2.67 2.34 -15.47
CA THR A 278 1.52 2.09 -14.60
C THR A 278 0.53 1.10 -15.21
N LYS A 279 0.39 1.10 -16.54
CA LYS A 279 -0.49 0.14 -17.23
C LYS A 279 0.04 -1.29 -17.16
N ALA A 280 1.36 -1.48 -17.16
CA ALA A 280 1.98 -2.79 -17.04
C ALA A 280 1.76 -3.47 -15.70
N THR A 281 1.47 -2.70 -14.64
CA THR A 281 1.20 -3.22 -13.28
C THR A 281 -0.29 -3.22 -12.93
N LEU A 282 -1.15 -2.70 -13.80
CA LEU A 282 -2.59 -2.56 -13.56
C LEU A 282 -3.24 -3.89 -13.17
N GLY A 283 -3.92 -3.93 -12.02
CA GLY A 283 -4.64 -5.11 -11.52
C GLY A 283 -3.75 -6.22 -10.95
N SER A 284 -2.42 -6.06 -10.98
CA SER A 284 -1.46 -7.01 -10.40
C SER A 284 -0.87 -6.52 -9.07
N ASN A 285 -0.25 -7.46 -8.34
CA ASN A 285 0.51 -7.14 -7.13
C ASN A 285 1.98 -6.83 -7.43
N CYS A 286 2.34 -6.60 -8.70
CA CYS A 286 3.73 -6.34 -9.10
C CYS A 286 4.15 -4.90 -8.84
N ALA A 287 5.44 -4.75 -8.52
CA ALA A 287 6.19 -3.51 -8.58
C ALA A 287 7.25 -3.62 -9.66
N HIS A 288 7.20 -2.76 -10.68
CA HIS A 288 8.20 -2.71 -11.74
C HIS A 288 9.20 -1.58 -11.48
N LEU A 289 10.48 -1.91 -11.41
CA LEU A 289 11.55 -0.99 -11.07
C LEU A 289 12.59 -0.86 -12.17
N THR A 290 13.19 0.33 -12.26
CA THR A 290 14.42 0.58 -13.00
C THR A 290 15.27 1.62 -12.27
N ALA A 291 16.57 1.64 -12.57
CA ALA A 291 17.49 2.67 -12.09
C ALA A 291 18.39 3.17 -13.21
N ARG A 292 18.85 4.43 -13.10
CA ARG A 292 19.82 5.07 -13.99
C ARG A 292 20.79 5.92 -13.18
N TYR A 293 22.00 6.02 -13.69
CA TYR A 293 22.93 7.03 -13.26
C TYR A 293 23.22 7.98 -14.42
N ASP A 294 23.01 9.27 -14.20
CA ASP A 294 23.37 10.32 -15.15
C ASP A 294 24.75 10.93 -14.75
N GLU A 295 25.79 10.53 -15.46
CA GLU A 295 27.16 11.00 -15.22
C GLU A 295 27.28 12.52 -15.38
N ARG A 296 26.50 13.13 -16.28
CA ARG A 296 26.55 14.57 -16.57
C ARG A 296 26.07 15.40 -15.38
N THR A 297 24.99 14.96 -14.69
CA THR A 297 24.43 15.69 -13.55
C THR A 297 24.84 15.10 -12.21
N GLY A 298 25.39 13.88 -12.20
CA GLY A 298 25.76 13.14 -11.00
C GLY A 298 24.57 12.70 -10.18
N TYR A 299 23.40 12.46 -10.79
CA TYR A 299 22.21 11.96 -10.11
C TYR A 299 21.97 10.46 -10.40
N VAL A 300 21.59 9.76 -9.35
CA VAL A 300 20.89 8.46 -9.42
C VAL A 300 19.40 8.75 -9.55
N MET A 301 18.76 8.14 -10.54
CA MET A 301 17.31 8.19 -10.73
C MET A 301 16.77 6.77 -10.62
N VAL A 302 15.76 6.58 -9.78
CA VAL A 302 15.10 5.27 -9.59
C VAL A 302 13.61 5.44 -9.79
N LEU A 303 13.01 4.57 -10.61
CA LEU A 303 11.57 4.59 -10.88
C LEU A 303 10.93 3.31 -10.37
N CYS A 304 9.72 3.46 -9.84
CA CYS A 304 8.87 2.33 -9.45
C CYS A 304 7.43 2.58 -9.93
N ALA A 305 6.86 1.62 -10.65
CA ALA A 305 5.45 1.62 -11.00
C ALA A 305 4.72 0.48 -10.27
N ILE A 306 3.55 0.78 -9.73
CA ILE A 306 2.65 -0.16 -9.06
C ILE A 306 1.20 0.13 -9.42
N ASP A 307 0.30 -0.81 -9.15
CA ASP A 307 -1.13 -0.52 -9.01
C ASP A 307 -1.41 -0.02 -7.59
N ASN A 308 -1.98 1.18 -7.45
CA ASN A 308 -2.19 1.82 -6.14
C ASN A 308 -3.24 1.13 -5.27
N LEU A 309 -4.19 0.39 -5.84
CA LEU A 309 -5.20 -0.39 -5.09
C LEU A 309 -4.77 -1.83 -4.85
N ALA A 310 -3.96 -2.42 -5.76
CA ALA A 310 -3.39 -3.75 -5.56
C ALA A 310 -2.12 -3.68 -4.71
N LYS A 311 -0.92 -3.64 -5.29
CA LYS A 311 0.36 -3.59 -4.54
C LYS A 311 0.43 -2.44 -3.54
N GLY A 312 -0.14 -1.29 -3.88
CA GLY A 312 -0.14 -0.09 -3.04
C GLY A 312 -1.14 -0.12 -1.87
N ALA A 313 -2.03 -1.10 -1.78
CA ALA A 313 -3.08 -1.18 -0.74
C ALA A 313 -3.52 -2.63 -0.50
N SER A 314 -4.66 -3.05 -1.08
CA SER A 314 -5.33 -4.31 -0.77
C SER A 314 -4.51 -5.55 -1.15
N GLY A 315 -3.78 -5.50 -2.27
CA GLY A 315 -2.89 -6.60 -2.66
C GLY A 315 -1.69 -6.73 -1.73
N GLY A 316 -1.08 -5.61 -1.33
CA GLY A 316 -0.03 -5.59 -0.31
C GLY A 316 -0.53 -6.09 1.05
N ALA A 317 -1.77 -5.73 1.41
CA ALA A 317 -2.43 -6.20 2.64
C ALA A 317 -2.66 -7.72 2.63
N VAL A 318 -3.14 -8.29 1.50
CA VAL A 318 -3.30 -9.74 1.33
C VAL A 318 -1.95 -10.45 1.37
N GLN A 319 -0.93 -9.91 0.69
CA GLN A 319 0.44 -10.45 0.73
C GLN A 319 1.00 -10.50 2.15
N ALA A 320 0.86 -9.43 2.92
CA ALA A 320 1.29 -9.37 4.32
C ALA A 320 0.49 -10.35 5.21
N ALA A 321 -0.82 -10.49 4.99
CA ALA A 321 -1.67 -11.46 5.67
C ALA A 321 -1.24 -12.90 5.37
N ASN A 322 -0.95 -13.23 4.10
CA ASN A 322 -0.46 -14.55 3.70
C ASN A 322 0.81 -14.93 4.46
N VAL A 323 1.78 -14.01 4.53
CA VAL A 323 3.02 -14.22 5.28
C VAL A 323 2.75 -14.41 6.77
N ALA A 324 1.89 -13.58 7.36
CA ALA A 324 1.55 -13.67 8.79
C ALA A 324 0.88 -14.99 9.16
N LEU A 325 0.01 -15.48 8.30
CA LEU A 325 -0.74 -16.73 8.48
C LEU A 325 0.05 -17.98 8.05
N GLY A 326 1.25 -17.84 7.51
CA GLY A 326 2.07 -18.96 7.02
C GLY A 326 1.53 -19.61 5.75
N LEU A 327 0.74 -18.88 4.95
CA LEU A 327 0.22 -19.31 3.66
C LEU A 327 1.26 -19.07 2.55
N ASP A 328 0.97 -19.56 1.33
CA ASP A 328 1.73 -19.14 0.15
C ASP A 328 1.57 -17.61 -0.04
N GLU A 329 2.69 -16.90 0.00
CA GLU A 329 2.73 -15.43 -0.10
C GLU A 329 2.01 -14.89 -1.34
N ALA A 330 2.02 -15.64 -2.43
CA ALA A 330 1.40 -15.27 -3.70
C ALA A 330 -0.08 -15.70 -3.82
N ALA A 331 -0.62 -16.43 -2.84
CA ALA A 331 -1.99 -16.93 -2.91
C ALA A 331 -3.01 -15.78 -3.14
N GLY A 332 -3.91 -15.96 -4.09
CA GLY A 332 -4.95 -14.98 -4.45
C GLY A 332 -4.46 -13.73 -5.19
N LEU A 333 -3.14 -13.59 -5.41
CA LEU A 333 -2.52 -12.39 -5.99
C LEU A 333 -2.08 -12.62 -7.44
N ALA A 334 -2.36 -11.65 -8.32
CA ALA A 334 -1.92 -11.68 -9.70
C ALA A 334 -0.49 -11.15 -9.84
N ASN A 335 0.35 -11.85 -10.56
CA ASN A 335 1.71 -11.43 -10.94
C ASN A 335 1.80 -10.95 -12.41
N VAL A 336 0.68 -10.79 -13.09
CA VAL A 336 0.58 -10.28 -14.46
C VAL A 336 -0.43 -9.15 -14.50
N GLY A 337 0.00 -7.98 -15.00
CA GLY A 337 -0.86 -6.81 -15.16
C GLY A 337 -1.73 -6.88 -16.40
N MET A 338 -2.80 -6.08 -16.41
CA MET A 338 -3.74 -5.95 -17.54
C MET A 338 -3.20 -4.95 -18.57
N PHE A 339 -2.29 -5.41 -19.42
CA PHE A 339 -1.73 -4.66 -20.55
C PHE A 339 -2.03 -5.39 -21.86
N PRO A 340 -2.42 -4.74 -22.94
CA PRO A 340 -2.49 -3.30 -23.26
C PRO A 340 -3.62 -2.51 -22.64
#